data_d883ec29f353ee1e35cd20d7e1c90cfb
#
_entry.id   d883ec29f353ee1e35cd20d7e1c90cfb
#
_cell.length_a   1.000
_cell.length_b   1.000
_cell.length_c   1.000
_cell.angle_alpha   90.00
_cell.angle_beta   90.00
_cell.angle_gamma   90.00
#
_symmetry.space_group_name_H-M   'P 1'
#
loop_
_entity.id
_entity.type
_entity.pdbx_description
1 polymer ?
#
loop_
_entity_poly.entity_id
_entity_poly.type
_entity_poly.pdbx_seq_one_letter_code
_entity_poly.pdbx_strand_id
1 'polypeptide(L)'
;ELTAEFGENGWKQLPDAVSRCYKFVPARVEIEEHHIGVYSSKLDEHMVKAPHPRNLLRGSLVSPSLAAAIINGKYVNAVPLYRLEKEFERYGLAITRQNMANWMIRLGEEYLSVLYDHLHTLLYGCHVIQADETPVLVNRDGRSAGSKSYMWVYRSGHMYPEKQIILYEYQRTRNASHPREFLKDYSGICVTDGYQVYHTLEKEREDLIIAGCWVHARRRFDEALAVVPKES
;
A
#
# COMPACT_ATOMS: atom_id res chain seq x y z
N GLU A 1 -27.30 -46.95 -16.30
CA GLU A 1 -28.45 -46.01 -16.33
C GLU A 1 -28.86 -45.72 -17.78
N LEU A 2 -28.00 -45.22 -18.66
CA LEU A 2 -28.32 -44.87 -20.05
C LEU A 2 -28.85 -46.07 -20.87
N THR A 3 -28.24 -47.23 -20.69
CA THR A 3 -28.67 -48.48 -21.39
C THR A 3 -30.06 -48.94 -20.89
N ALA A 4 -30.39 -48.69 -19.63
CA ALA A 4 -31.69 -49.05 -19.09
C ALA A 4 -32.79 -48.11 -19.57
N GLU A 5 -32.46 -46.84 -19.87
CA GLU A 5 -33.41 -45.81 -20.30
C GLU A 5 -33.61 -45.80 -21.83
N PHE A 6 -32.53 -46.00 -22.61
CA PHE A 6 -32.51 -45.85 -24.07
C PHE A 6 -32.23 -47.11 -24.85
N GLY A 7 -31.98 -48.26 -24.20
CA GLY A 7 -31.56 -49.52 -24.83
C GLY A 7 -30.07 -49.58 -25.19
N GLU A 8 -29.57 -50.75 -25.63
CA GLU A 8 -28.10 -50.98 -25.81
C GLU A 8 -27.41 -50.09 -26.83
N ASN A 9 -28.10 -49.49 -27.78
CA ASN A 9 -27.54 -48.56 -28.77
C ASN A 9 -28.45 -47.37 -29.05
N GLY A 10 -29.35 -47.06 -28.13
CA GLY A 10 -30.39 -46.03 -28.29
C GLY A 10 -29.96 -44.61 -27.89
N TRP A 11 -28.70 -44.39 -27.53
CA TRP A 11 -28.21 -43.09 -27.09
C TRP A 11 -26.93 -42.66 -27.83
N LYS A 12 -26.71 -41.34 -27.85
CA LYS A 12 -25.46 -40.71 -28.29
C LYS A 12 -25.11 -39.60 -27.33
N GLN A 13 -23.84 -39.42 -27.10
CA GLN A 13 -23.37 -38.30 -26.31
C GLN A 13 -23.60 -36.98 -27.07
N LEU A 14 -24.25 -36.05 -26.43
CA LEU A 14 -24.34 -34.68 -26.87
C LEU A 14 -23.21 -33.84 -26.21
N PRO A 15 -22.90 -32.62 -26.69
CA PRO A 15 -22.00 -31.73 -25.99
C PRO A 15 -22.42 -31.55 -24.53
N ASP A 16 -21.43 -31.53 -23.64
CA ASP A 16 -21.66 -31.42 -22.21
C ASP A 16 -22.37 -30.10 -21.86
N ALA A 17 -23.36 -30.19 -21.00
CA ALA A 17 -23.95 -28.96 -20.36
C ALA A 17 -22.98 -28.42 -19.33
N VAL A 18 -22.43 -27.25 -19.59
CA VAL A 18 -21.45 -26.62 -18.71
C VAL A 18 -22.16 -25.70 -17.70
N SER A 19 -22.03 -26.03 -16.43
CA SER A 19 -22.40 -25.12 -15.32
C SER A 19 -21.15 -24.56 -14.63
N ARG A 20 -21.25 -23.34 -14.11
CA ARG A 20 -20.14 -22.70 -13.38
C ARG A 20 -20.63 -22.32 -12.00
N CYS A 21 -19.81 -22.57 -10.97
CA CYS A 21 -20.04 -22.10 -9.62
C CYS A 21 -18.73 -21.50 -9.07
N TYR A 22 -18.88 -20.55 -8.15
CA TYR A 22 -17.73 -20.01 -7.41
C TYR A 22 -17.49 -20.86 -6.17
N LYS A 23 -16.26 -21.34 -6.01
CA LYS A 23 -15.82 -22.05 -4.82
C LYS A 23 -14.82 -21.19 -4.07
N PHE A 24 -15.12 -20.84 -2.83
CA PHE A 24 -14.17 -20.16 -1.95
C PHE A 24 -13.24 -21.19 -1.29
N VAL A 25 -11.94 -20.95 -1.40
CA VAL A 25 -10.91 -21.71 -0.69
C VAL A 25 -10.34 -20.79 0.38
N PRO A 26 -10.56 -21.05 1.67
CA PRO A 26 -10.03 -20.24 2.75
C PRO A 26 -8.50 -20.17 2.72
N ALA A 27 -7.95 -19.04 3.13
CA ALA A 27 -6.52 -18.94 3.40
C ALA A 27 -6.11 -19.89 4.52
N ARG A 28 -4.92 -20.46 4.42
CA ARG A 28 -4.31 -21.28 5.46
C ARG A 28 -2.95 -20.72 5.82
N VAL A 29 -2.54 -20.98 7.05
CA VAL A 29 -1.19 -20.63 7.53
C VAL A 29 -0.47 -21.91 7.89
N GLU A 30 0.80 -21.98 7.53
CA GLU A 30 1.65 -23.14 7.75
C GLU A 30 2.85 -22.68 8.60
N ILE A 31 3.32 -23.56 9.49
CA ILE A 31 4.54 -23.35 10.25
C ILE A 31 5.63 -24.17 9.57
N GLU A 32 6.67 -23.50 9.06
CA GLU A 32 7.85 -24.14 8.52
C GLU A 32 8.90 -24.30 9.62
N GLU A 33 9.27 -25.54 9.96
CA GLU A 33 10.33 -25.84 10.90
C GLU A 33 11.63 -26.19 10.15
N HIS A 34 12.66 -25.36 10.37
CA HIS A 34 13.98 -25.58 9.79
C HIS A 34 14.88 -26.34 10.78
N HIS A 35 15.12 -27.62 10.54
CA HIS A 35 16.03 -28.45 11.30
C HIS A 35 17.47 -28.23 10.84
N ILE A 36 18.28 -27.53 11.65
CA ILE A 36 19.66 -27.17 11.33
C ILE A 36 20.61 -28.10 12.06
N GLY A 37 21.39 -28.88 11.33
CA GLY A 37 22.40 -29.76 11.89
C GLY A 37 23.50 -28.98 12.64
N VAL A 38 23.73 -29.36 13.90
CA VAL A 38 24.83 -28.85 14.72
C VAL A 38 25.70 -30.00 15.11
N TYR A 39 26.99 -29.90 14.85
CA TYR A 39 27.97 -30.95 15.11
C TYR A 39 29.07 -30.38 16.00
N SER A 40 29.51 -31.13 16.98
CA SER A 40 30.69 -30.80 17.79
C SER A 40 31.82 -31.81 17.55
N SER A 41 33.03 -31.32 17.58
CA SER A 41 34.25 -32.19 17.63
C SER A 41 34.28 -32.96 18.96
N LYS A 42 34.78 -34.19 18.90
CA LYS A 42 35.05 -34.96 20.10
C LYS A 42 36.40 -34.67 20.73
N LEU A 43 37.24 -33.87 20.05
CA LEU A 43 38.63 -33.65 20.44
C LEU A 43 38.87 -32.26 21.07
N ASP A 44 38.17 -31.22 20.63
CA ASP A 44 38.50 -29.84 20.96
C ASP A 44 37.30 -28.93 21.19
N GLU A 45 36.12 -29.45 21.44
CA GLU A 45 34.86 -28.69 21.64
C GLU A 45 34.44 -27.78 20.47
N HIS A 46 35.15 -27.85 19.31
CA HIS A 46 34.80 -27.09 18.14
C HIS A 46 33.42 -27.49 17.62
N MET A 47 32.57 -26.50 17.35
CA MET A 47 31.21 -26.72 16.84
C MET A 47 31.05 -26.17 15.43
N VAL A 48 30.42 -26.96 14.57
CA VAL A 48 30.01 -26.56 13.21
C VAL A 48 28.51 -26.63 13.11
N LYS A 49 27.92 -25.55 12.64
CA LYS A 49 26.50 -25.45 12.39
C LYS A 49 26.24 -25.25 10.90
N ALA A 50 25.30 -25.99 10.35
CA ALA A 50 24.87 -25.79 8.97
C ALA A 50 24.30 -24.37 8.77
N PRO A 51 24.43 -23.78 7.55
CA PRO A 51 23.91 -22.45 7.29
C PRO A 51 22.40 -22.42 7.47
N HIS A 52 21.90 -21.41 8.17
CA HIS A 52 20.48 -21.15 8.35
C HIS A 52 19.96 -20.26 7.21
N PRO A 53 18.76 -20.52 6.65
CA PRO A 53 18.13 -19.60 5.74
C PRO A 53 18.02 -18.20 6.36
N ARG A 54 18.27 -17.17 5.57
CA ARG A 54 18.16 -15.79 6.08
C ARG A 54 16.68 -15.46 6.32
N ASN A 55 16.37 -15.07 7.55
CA ASN A 55 15.04 -14.54 7.86
C ASN A 55 14.83 -13.20 7.12
N LEU A 56 13.60 -12.92 6.70
CA LEU A 56 13.24 -11.63 6.08
C LEU A 56 13.66 -10.46 6.98
N LEU A 57 13.31 -10.53 8.26
CA LEU A 57 13.74 -9.59 9.29
C LEU A 57 14.56 -10.34 10.35
N ARG A 58 15.75 -9.84 10.67
CA ARG A 58 16.60 -10.46 11.71
C ARG A 58 15.85 -10.57 13.03
N GLY A 59 15.85 -11.78 13.61
CA GLY A 59 15.21 -12.08 14.89
C GLY A 59 13.67 -12.10 14.82
N SER A 60 13.09 -12.33 13.66
CA SER A 60 11.66 -12.39 13.45
C SER A 60 11.24 -13.70 12.81
N LEU A 61 10.01 -14.12 13.09
CA LEU A 61 9.38 -15.30 12.48
C LEU A 61 8.57 -14.94 11.22
N VAL A 62 8.54 -13.66 10.82
CA VAL A 62 7.77 -13.24 9.65
C VAL A 62 8.42 -13.72 8.36
N SER A 63 7.67 -14.49 7.57
CA SER A 63 8.02 -14.84 6.22
C SER A 63 7.62 -13.73 5.23
N PRO A 64 8.16 -13.69 4.01
CA PRO A 64 7.73 -12.74 2.98
C PRO A 64 6.23 -12.82 2.68
N SER A 65 5.66 -14.02 2.64
CA SER A 65 4.23 -14.23 2.37
C SER A 65 3.34 -13.72 3.50
N LEU A 66 3.73 -13.96 4.77
CA LEU A 66 3.01 -13.43 5.93
C LEU A 66 3.10 -11.91 6.00
N ALA A 67 4.27 -11.34 5.72
CA ALA A 67 4.45 -9.88 5.63
C ALA A 67 3.54 -9.26 4.58
N ALA A 68 3.49 -9.84 3.37
CA ALA A 68 2.62 -9.40 2.30
C ALA A 68 1.13 -9.49 2.68
N ALA A 69 0.72 -10.57 3.34
CA ALA A 69 -0.65 -10.75 3.81
C ALA A 69 -1.06 -9.67 4.85
N ILE A 70 -0.19 -9.36 5.80
CA ILE A 70 -0.43 -8.32 6.82
C ILE A 70 -0.52 -6.94 6.17
N ILE A 71 0.42 -6.59 5.28
CA ILE A 71 0.44 -5.31 4.57
C ILE A 71 -0.80 -5.15 3.70
N ASN A 72 -1.15 -6.17 2.92
CA ASN A 72 -2.35 -6.18 2.08
C ASN A 72 -3.62 -6.04 2.94
N GLY A 73 -3.74 -6.82 4.01
CA GLY A 73 -4.88 -6.75 4.91
C GLY A 73 -5.07 -5.35 5.49
N LYS A 74 -3.97 -4.72 5.96
CA LYS A 74 -4.03 -3.41 6.59
C LYS A 74 -4.24 -2.26 5.60
N TYR A 75 -3.49 -2.20 4.50
CA TYR A 75 -3.44 -1.02 3.64
C TYR A 75 -4.32 -1.12 2.40
N VAL A 76 -4.55 -2.32 1.87
CA VAL A 76 -5.44 -2.52 0.72
C VAL A 76 -6.87 -2.77 1.19
N ASN A 77 -7.04 -3.68 2.16
CA ASN A 77 -8.36 -4.08 2.66
C ASN A 77 -8.84 -3.24 3.86
N ALA A 78 -8.05 -2.26 4.32
CA ALA A 78 -8.35 -1.36 5.44
C ALA A 78 -8.69 -2.09 6.76
N VAL A 79 -8.16 -3.30 6.98
CA VAL A 79 -8.41 -4.09 8.20
C VAL A 79 -7.50 -3.60 9.33
N PRO A 80 -8.04 -3.20 10.49
CA PRO A 80 -7.22 -2.84 11.65
C PRO A 80 -6.39 -4.03 12.16
N LEU A 81 -5.16 -3.78 12.61
CA LEU A 81 -4.27 -4.84 13.11
C LEU A 81 -4.89 -5.69 14.23
N TYR A 82 -5.73 -5.10 15.07
CA TYR A 82 -6.48 -5.85 16.09
C TYR A 82 -7.39 -6.93 15.47
N ARG A 83 -8.03 -6.64 14.34
CA ARG A 83 -8.87 -7.63 13.64
C ARG A 83 -8.03 -8.70 12.97
N LEU A 84 -6.88 -8.32 12.38
CA LEU A 84 -5.91 -9.30 11.84
C LEU A 84 -5.36 -10.20 12.94
N GLU A 85 -5.04 -9.67 14.13
CA GLU A 85 -4.64 -10.47 15.30
C GLU A 85 -5.69 -11.53 15.63
N LYS A 86 -6.98 -11.14 15.70
CA LYS A 86 -8.08 -12.07 15.95
C LYS A 86 -8.32 -13.07 14.80
N GLU A 87 -8.01 -12.70 13.58
CA GLU A 87 -8.07 -13.60 12.44
C GLU A 87 -6.97 -14.65 12.50
N PHE A 88 -5.73 -14.24 12.76
CA PHE A 88 -4.60 -15.17 12.93
C PHE A 88 -4.76 -16.11 14.13
N GLU A 89 -5.35 -15.64 15.22
CA GLU A 89 -5.71 -16.51 16.36
C GLU A 89 -6.64 -17.66 15.92
N ARG A 90 -7.61 -17.40 15.03
CA ARG A 90 -8.51 -18.45 14.47
C ARG A 90 -7.78 -19.45 13.59
N TYR A 91 -6.66 -19.05 12.99
CA TYR A 91 -5.77 -19.93 12.23
C TYR A 91 -4.72 -20.63 13.10
N GLY A 92 -4.78 -20.47 14.42
CA GLY A 92 -3.84 -21.08 15.37
C GLY A 92 -2.53 -20.32 15.54
N LEU A 93 -2.42 -19.09 15.06
CA LEU A 93 -1.21 -18.27 15.18
C LEU A 93 -1.36 -17.20 16.25
N ALA A 94 -0.46 -17.22 17.24
CA ALA A 94 -0.35 -16.20 18.29
C ALA A 94 0.53 -15.03 17.82
N ILE A 95 0.04 -14.18 16.93
CA ILE A 95 0.74 -13.00 16.42
C ILE A 95 0.06 -11.75 16.98
N THR A 96 0.78 -10.98 17.79
CA THR A 96 0.22 -9.76 18.37
C THR A 96 0.20 -8.61 17.35
N ARG A 97 -0.78 -7.71 17.48
CA ARG A 97 -0.81 -6.45 16.72
C ARG A 97 0.46 -5.63 16.85
N GLN A 98 1.15 -5.71 18.01
CA GLN A 98 2.43 -5.04 18.23
C GLN A 98 3.54 -5.62 17.35
N ASN A 99 3.61 -6.95 17.24
CA ASN A 99 4.57 -7.61 16.36
C ASN A 99 4.31 -7.24 14.89
N MET A 100 3.04 -7.28 14.46
CA MET A 100 2.67 -6.87 13.09
C MET A 100 3.04 -5.40 12.81
N ALA A 101 2.80 -4.50 13.76
CA ALA A 101 3.19 -3.10 13.62
C ALA A 101 4.71 -2.92 13.48
N ASN A 102 5.48 -3.59 14.35
CA ASN A 102 6.94 -3.53 14.31
C ASN A 102 7.50 -4.12 12.99
N TRP A 103 6.94 -5.23 12.52
CA TRP A 103 7.35 -5.80 11.23
C TRP A 103 7.08 -4.85 10.06
N MET A 104 5.91 -4.21 10.02
CA MET A 104 5.59 -3.25 8.95
C MET A 104 6.53 -2.04 8.98
N ILE A 105 6.85 -1.51 10.17
CA ILE A 105 7.80 -0.39 10.31
C ILE A 105 9.17 -0.80 9.77
N ARG A 106 9.70 -1.93 10.24
CA ARG A 106 11.01 -2.42 9.79
C ARG A 106 11.05 -2.77 8.30
N LEU A 107 9.98 -3.36 7.76
CA LEU A 107 9.87 -3.64 6.33
C LEU A 107 9.81 -2.33 5.51
N GLY A 108 9.15 -1.31 6.04
CA GLY A 108 9.16 0.04 5.46
C GLY A 108 10.57 0.59 5.35
N GLU A 109 11.33 0.52 6.45
CA GLU A 109 12.69 1.07 6.55
C GLU A 109 13.73 0.25 5.79
N GLU A 110 13.69 -1.11 5.91
CA GLU A 110 14.73 -1.99 5.39
C GLU A 110 14.55 -2.34 3.89
N TYR A 111 13.31 -2.32 3.38
CA TYR A 111 12.99 -2.80 2.01
C TYR A 111 12.14 -1.84 1.19
N LEU A 112 11.00 -1.35 1.74
CA LEU A 112 10.04 -0.60 0.93
C LEU A 112 10.49 0.83 0.66
N SER A 113 11.39 1.40 1.48
CA SER A 113 12.02 2.70 1.22
C SER A 113 12.75 2.71 -0.13
N VAL A 114 13.49 1.65 -0.45
CA VAL A 114 14.20 1.54 -1.73
C VAL A 114 13.22 1.57 -2.92
N LEU A 115 12.08 0.88 -2.78
CA LEU A 115 11.02 0.90 -3.78
C LEU A 115 10.37 2.29 -3.88
N TYR A 116 10.12 2.92 -2.73
CA TYR A 116 9.56 4.27 -2.69
C TYR A 116 10.46 5.28 -3.41
N ASP A 117 11.76 5.27 -3.13
CA ASP A 117 12.75 6.16 -3.75
C ASP A 117 12.84 5.92 -5.27
N HIS A 118 12.76 4.67 -5.68
CA HIS A 118 12.72 4.33 -7.11
C HIS A 118 11.44 4.86 -7.78
N LEU A 119 10.27 4.67 -7.16
CA LEU A 119 9.00 5.20 -7.66
C LEU A 119 9.00 6.74 -7.69
N HIS A 120 9.63 7.38 -6.71
CA HIS A 120 9.83 8.84 -6.69
C HIS A 120 10.65 9.30 -7.89
N THR A 121 11.76 8.63 -8.18
CA THR A 121 12.57 8.90 -9.38
C THR A 121 11.78 8.72 -10.68
N LEU A 122 10.97 7.65 -10.77
CA LEU A 122 10.10 7.42 -11.93
C LEU A 122 9.02 8.48 -12.08
N LEU A 123 8.48 8.98 -10.96
CA LEU A 123 7.49 10.07 -10.96
C LEU A 123 8.09 11.36 -11.53
N TYR A 124 9.34 11.67 -11.22
CA TYR A 124 10.04 12.83 -11.76
C TYR A 124 10.27 12.76 -13.27
N GLY A 125 10.26 11.56 -13.86
CA GLY A 125 10.25 11.38 -15.31
C GLY A 125 8.92 11.71 -16.00
N CYS A 126 7.87 12.07 -15.24
CA CYS A 126 6.60 12.53 -15.77
C CYS A 126 6.61 14.05 -15.90
N HIS A 127 6.39 14.60 -17.11
CA HIS A 127 6.35 16.06 -17.34
C HIS A 127 5.20 16.75 -16.58
N VAL A 128 4.10 16.03 -16.34
CA VAL A 128 2.95 16.52 -15.56
C VAL A 128 2.68 15.58 -14.40
N ILE A 129 2.69 16.12 -13.19
CA ILE A 129 2.30 15.42 -11.96
C ILE A 129 1.16 16.18 -11.27
N GLN A 130 0.53 15.53 -10.31
CA GLN A 130 -0.52 16.12 -9.48
C GLN A 130 -0.11 16.05 -8.02
N ALA A 131 -0.40 17.10 -7.26
CA ALA A 131 -0.17 17.14 -5.82
C ALA A 131 -1.41 17.66 -5.09
N ASP A 132 -1.68 17.07 -3.93
CA ASP A 132 -2.78 17.46 -3.03
C ASP A 132 -2.41 17.06 -1.60
N GLU A 133 -3.08 17.60 -0.59
CA GLU A 133 -2.89 17.19 0.79
C GLU A 133 -4.22 17.09 1.54
N THR A 134 -4.32 16.08 2.39
CA THR A 134 -5.50 15.82 3.21
C THR A 134 -5.14 15.85 4.70
N PRO A 135 -5.90 16.56 5.54
CA PRO A 135 -5.68 16.53 6.98
C PRO A 135 -5.96 15.14 7.56
N VAL A 136 -5.07 14.68 8.43
CA VAL A 136 -5.22 13.41 9.15
C VAL A 136 -5.02 13.66 10.65
N LEU A 137 -5.77 12.92 11.47
CA LEU A 137 -5.61 12.94 12.93
C LEU A 137 -4.73 11.77 13.34
N VAL A 138 -3.63 12.05 14.01
CA VAL A 138 -2.71 11.04 14.51
C VAL A 138 -2.69 11.09 16.03
N ASN A 139 -3.13 10.01 16.66
CA ASN A 139 -3.06 9.86 18.10
C ASN A 139 -1.61 9.62 18.52
N ARG A 140 -1.09 10.37 19.48
CA ARG A 140 0.25 10.19 20.07
C ARG A 140 1.42 10.48 19.12
N ASP A 141 1.34 11.56 18.35
CA ASP A 141 2.48 12.07 17.58
C ASP A 141 3.37 13.05 18.36
N GLY A 142 3.15 13.15 19.67
CA GLY A 142 3.88 14.05 20.58
C GLY A 142 3.31 15.45 20.68
N ARG A 143 2.15 15.75 20.03
CA ARG A 143 1.42 17.00 20.11
C ARG A 143 0.13 16.87 20.90
N SER A 144 -0.54 18.00 21.17
CA SER A 144 -1.86 18.02 21.83
C SER A 144 -2.90 17.24 21.02
N ALA A 145 -3.85 16.61 21.72
CA ALA A 145 -4.95 15.88 21.08
C ALA A 145 -5.72 16.81 20.14
N GLY A 146 -6.06 16.31 18.95
CA GLY A 146 -6.76 17.08 17.91
C GLY A 146 -5.85 17.90 16.99
N SER A 147 -4.52 17.90 17.20
CA SER A 147 -3.58 18.50 16.27
C SER A 147 -3.68 17.86 14.89
N LYS A 148 -3.87 18.67 13.85
CA LYS A 148 -3.92 18.19 12.47
C LYS A 148 -2.52 17.90 11.96
N SER A 149 -2.34 16.70 11.42
CA SER A 149 -1.25 16.33 10.52
C SER A 149 -1.78 16.25 9.10
N TYR A 150 -0.93 16.02 8.14
CA TYR A 150 -1.30 15.99 6.73
C TYR A 150 -0.70 14.78 6.04
N MET A 151 -1.49 14.18 5.17
CA MET A 151 -1.02 13.22 4.20
C MET A 151 -0.93 13.94 2.86
N TRP A 152 0.27 14.15 2.39
CA TRP A 152 0.55 14.68 1.07
C TRP A 152 0.50 13.54 0.06
N VAL A 153 -0.08 13.80 -1.10
CA VAL A 153 -0.13 12.84 -2.19
C VAL A 153 0.48 13.46 -3.44
N TYR A 154 1.35 12.71 -4.08
CA TYR A 154 1.94 13.07 -5.37
C TYR A 154 1.71 11.92 -6.34
N ARG A 155 1.25 12.23 -7.55
CA ARG A 155 0.88 11.19 -8.50
C ARG A 155 1.16 11.58 -9.94
N SER A 156 1.38 10.58 -10.78
CA SER A 156 1.35 10.74 -12.23
C SER A 156 -0.09 10.99 -12.73
N GLY A 157 -0.22 11.77 -13.79
CA GLY A 157 -1.51 12.04 -14.43
C GLY A 157 -2.01 10.88 -15.30
N HIS A 158 -3.27 10.97 -15.75
CA HIS A 158 -3.88 9.98 -16.64
C HIS A 158 -3.20 9.84 -18.00
N MET A 159 -2.39 10.82 -18.40
CA MET A 159 -1.62 10.78 -19.64
C MET A 159 -0.45 9.76 -19.60
N TYR A 160 -0.22 9.12 -18.44
CA TYR A 160 0.80 8.08 -18.27
C TYR A 160 0.15 6.76 -17.86
N PRO A 161 -0.64 6.09 -18.70
CA PRO A 161 -1.36 4.87 -18.34
C PRO A 161 -0.41 3.73 -17.94
N GLU A 162 0.80 3.68 -18.52
CA GLU A 162 1.84 2.68 -18.21
C GLU A 162 2.61 3.01 -16.91
N LYS A 163 2.44 4.21 -16.36
CA LYS A 163 3.17 4.70 -15.19
C LYS A 163 2.20 5.26 -14.15
N GLN A 164 1.33 4.42 -13.62
CA GLN A 164 0.41 4.81 -12.55
C GLN A 164 1.13 4.80 -11.21
N ILE A 165 1.75 5.93 -10.86
CA ILE A 165 2.50 6.12 -9.61
C ILE A 165 1.69 7.01 -8.69
N ILE A 166 1.51 6.59 -7.44
CA ILE A 166 0.90 7.39 -6.38
C ILE A 166 1.79 7.24 -5.15
N LEU A 167 2.34 8.34 -4.67
CA LEU A 167 3.18 8.41 -3.48
C LEU A 167 2.48 9.21 -2.39
N TYR A 168 2.56 8.69 -1.17
CA TYR A 168 2.02 9.33 0.03
C TYR A 168 3.15 9.72 0.95
N GLU A 169 3.09 10.93 1.50
CA GLU A 169 4.04 11.45 2.46
C GLU A 169 3.30 12.00 3.68
N TYR A 170 3.56 11.43 4.85
CA TYR A 170 3.03 11.93 6.11
C TYR A 170 3.86 13.11 6.61
N GLN A 171 3.18 14.21 6.94
CA GLN A 171 3.81 15.39 7.52
C GLN A 171 3.00 15.93 8.70
N ARG A 172 3.69 16.41 9.73
CA ARG A 172 3.06 16.98 10.92
C ARG A 172 2.37 18.31 10.66
N THR A 173 2.75 19.00 9.61
CA THR A 173 2.28 20.36 9.30
C THR A 173 1.94 20.49 7.82
N ARG A 174 1.28 21.60 7.48
CA ARG A 174 1.00 21.99 6.09
C ARG A 174 2.01 23.08 5.63
N ASN A 175 3.28 22.90 5.97
CA ASN A 175 4.31 23.90 5.69
C ASN A 175 4.87 23.74 4.27
N ALA A 176 5.30 24.88 3.67
CA ALA A 176 5.92 24.93 2.35
C ALA A 176 7.20 24.10 2.22
N SER A 177 7.90 23.85 3.33
CA SER A 177 9.11 23.04 3.34
C SER A 177 8.88 21.61 2.82
N HIS A 178 7.68 21.03 3.05
CA HIS A 178 7.38 19.66 2.65
C HIS A 178 7.30 19.51 1.13
N PRO A 179 6.43 20.20 0.39
CA PRO A 179 6.43 20.11 -1.05
C PRO A 179 7.70 20.68 -1.69
N ARG A 180 8.40 21.62 -1.05
CA ARG A 180 9.70 22.10 -1.52
C ARG A 180 10.74 20.99 -1.50
N GLU A 181 10.83 20.20 -0.44
CA GLU A 181 11.75 19.08 -0.36
C GLU A 181 11.35 17.96 -1.33
N PHE A 182 10.05 17.61 -1.37
CA PHE A 182 9.56 16.56 -2.26
C PHE A 182 9.79 16.92 -3.74
N LEU A 183 9.62 18.16 -4.15
CA LEU A 183 9.70 18.61 -5.55
C LEU A 183 11.07 19.20 -5.91
N LYS A 184 12.09 19.14 -5.03
CA LYS A 184 13.35 19.87 -5.20
C LYS A 184 14.05 19.61 -6.53
N ASP A 185 14.03 18.36 -7.00
CA ASP A 185 14.69 17.91 -8.23
C ASP A 185 13.68 17.64 -9.36
N TYR A 186 12.41 17.99 -9.17
CA TYR A 186 11.37 17.87 -10.18
C TYR A 186 11.36 19.08 -11.10
N SER A 187 11.29 18.86 -12.41
CA SER A 187 11.12 19.90 -13.43
C SER A 187 9.89 19.56 -14.30
N GLY A 188 8.96 20.48 -14.41
CA GLY A 188 7.74 20.28 -15.19
C GLY A 188 6.51 20.96 -14.62
N ILE A 189 5.33 20.41 -14.86
CA ILE A 189 4.05 20.96 -14.44
C ILE A 189 3.50 20.17 -13.25
N CYS A 190 3.19 20.87 -12.16
CA CYS A 190 2.50 20.30 -11.00
C CYS A 190 1.08 20.87 -10.90
N VAL A 191 0.08 20.00 -11.01
CA VAL A 191 -1.34 20.37 -10.90
C VAL A 191 -1.78 20.29 -9.46
N THR A 192 -2.27 21.42 -8.90
CA THR A 192 -2.62 21.53 -7.46
C THR A 192 -4.00 22.19 -7.26
N ASP A 193 -4.49 22.22 -6.02
CA ASP A 193 -5.76 22.86 -5.61
C ASP A 193 -5.72 24.40 -5.57
N GLY A 194 -4.56 25.01 -5.87
CA GLY A 194 -4.34 26.45 -5.75
C GLY A 194 -3.93 26.90 -4.34
N TYR A 195 -3.46 25.98 -3.49
CA TYR A 195 -2.86 26.33 -2.21
C TYR A 195 -1.64 27.24 -2.40
N GLN A 196 -1.61 28.37 -1.70
CA GLN A 196 -0.61 29.45 -1.86
C GLN A 196 0.85 28.97 -1.78
N VAL A 197 1.10 27.89 -1.07
CA VAL A 197 2.44 27.30 -0.93
C VAL A 197 3.03 26.89 -2.26
N TYR A 198 2.25 26.29 -3.15
CA TYR A 198 2.73 25.87 -4.46
C TYR A 198 3.10 27.07 -5.34
N HIS A 199 2.31 28.15 -5.29
CA HIS A 199 2.64 29.39 -5.99
C HIS A 199 3.88 30.09 -5.44
N THR A 200 4.23 29.85 -4.17
CA THR A 200 5.49 30.32 -3.59
C THR A 200 6.67 29.55 -4.20
N LEU A 201 6.54 28.21 -4.32
CA LEU A 201 7.56 27.37 -4.94
C LEU A 201 7.80 27.73 -6.41
N GLU A 202 6.73 27.98 -7.16
CA GLU A 202 6.80 28.42 -8.58
C GLU A 202 7.62 29.71 -8.73
N LYS A 203 7.44 30.66 -7.84
CA LYS A 203 8.21 31.94 -7.87
C LYS A 203 9.70 31.75 -7.51
N GLU A 204 10.04 30.69 -6.79
CA GLU A 204 11.41 30.38 -6.40
C GLU A 204 12.18 29.63 -7.50
N ARG A 205 11.47 29.11 -8.56
CA ARG A 205 12.02 28.20 -9.56
C ARG A 205 11.42 28.42 -10.95
N GLU A 206 12.27 28.56 -11.95
CA GLU A 206 11.86 28.75 -13.34
C GLU A 206 11.44 27.41 -14.03
N ASP A 207 11.88 26.29 -13.50
CA ASP A 207 11.66 24.95 -14.06
C ASP A 207 10.42 24.23 -13.49
N LEU A 208 9.66 24.89 -12.59
CA LEU A 208 8.43 24.39 -11.99
C LEU A 208 7.24 25.29 -12.36
N ILE A 209 6.25 24.73 -13.02
CA ILE A 209 5.01 25.42 -13.37
C ILE A 209 3.87 24.85 -12.52
N ILE A 210 3.11 25.73 -11.88
CA ILE A 210 1.92 25.34 -11.11
C ILE A 210 0.66 25.57 -11.91
N ALA A 211 -0.10 24.51 -12.16
CA ALA A 211 -1.39 24.57 -12.84
C ALA A 211 -2.55 24.30 -11.87
N GLY A 212 -3.64 25.05 -12.01
CA GLY A 212 -4.83 24.86 -11.19
C GLY A 212 -5.61 23.58 -11.55
N CYS A 213 -6.04 22.85 -10.55
CA CYS A 213 -6.85 21.64 -10.72
C CYS A 213 -8.31 22.00 -11.05
N TRP A 214 -8.81 21.58 -12.22
CA TRP A 214 -10.19 21.81 -12.66
C TRP A 214 -11.23 21.15 -11.75
N VAL A 215 -10.91 20.04 -11.09
CA VAL A 215 -11.82 19.40 -10.13
C VAL A 215 -12.07 20.30 -8.92
N HIS A 216 -11.03 20.97 -8.41
CA HIS A 216 -11.18 21.91 -7.31
C HIS A 216 -11.90 23.20 -7.76
N ALA A 217 -11.62 23.70 -8.96
CA ALA A 217 -12.36 24.81 -9.53
C ALA A 217 -13.85 24.48 -9.66
N ARG A 218 -14.19 23.34 -10.27
CA ARG A 218 -15.59 22.87 -10.40
C ARG A 218 -16.28 22.78 -9.04
N ARG A 219 -15.63 22.19 -8.03
CA ARG A 219 -16.21 22.08 -6.67
C ARG A 219 -16.62 23.43 -6.11
N ARG A 220 -15.82 24.47 -6.30
CA ARG A 220 -16.16 25.84 -5.85
C ARG A 220 -17.40 26.39 -6.55
N PHE A 221 -17.58 26.11 -7.84
CA PHE A 221 -18.81 26.49 -8.55
C PHE A 221 -20.02 25.71 -8.06
N ASP A 222 -19.88 24.39 -7.83
CA ASP A 222 -20.95 23.56 -7.30
C ASP A 222 -21.36 24.02 -5.89
N GLU A 223 -20.41 24.36 -5.02
CA GLU A 223 -20.64 24.93 -3.68
C GLU A 223 -21.35 26.28 -3.77
N ALA A 224 -20.95 27.15 -4.67
CA ALA A 224 -21.60 28.45 -4.89
C ALA A 224 -23.05 28.28 -5.36
N LEU A 225 -23.31 27.34 -6.27
CA LEU A 225 -24.67 27.04 -6.73
C LEU A 225 -25.56 26.47 -5.64
N ALA A 226 -25.01 25.70 -4.70
CA ALA A 226 -25.75 25.13 -3.58
C ALA A 226 -26.28 26.20 -2.59
N VAL A 227 -25.67 27.37 -2.56
CA VAL A 227 -26.08 28.50 -1.68
C VAL A 227 -27.13 29.40 -2.34
N VAL A 228 -27.32 29.32 -3.68
CA VAL A 228 -28.32 30.08 -4.39
C VAL A 228 -29.72 29.54 -4.02
N PRO A 229 -30.68 30.39 -3.54
CA PRO A 229 -32.04 29.95 -3.27
C PRO A 229 -32.64 29.34 -4.54
N LYS A 230 -33.17 28.13 -4.43
CA LYS A 230 -33.98 27.57 -5.52
C LYS A 230 -35.22 28.44 -5.65
N GLU A 231 -35.38 29.15 -6.77
CA GLU A 231 -36.63 29.80 -7.09
C GLU A 231 -37.73 28.73 -7.07
N SER A 232 -38.74 28.96 -6.23
CA SER A 232 -39.91 28.12 -6.05
C SER A 232 -40.91 28.28 -7.19
#